data_38191cfdc2313875d540a8a5f7325c2e
#
_entry.id   38191cfdc2313875d540a8a5f7325c2e
#
_cell.length_a   1.000
_cell.length_b   1.000
_cell.length_c   1.000
_cell.angle_alpha   90.00
_cell.angle_beta   90.00
_cell.angle_gamma   90.00
#
_symmetry.space_group_name_H-M   'P 1'
#
loop_
_entity.id
_entity.type
_entity.pdbx_description
1 polymer ?
#
loop_
_entity_poly.entity_id
_entity_poly.type
_entity_poly.pdbx_seq_one_letter_code
_entity_poly.pdbx_strand_id
1 'polypeptide(L)'
;EMTLDQRLPERSILDVFIASAEKHPTSTAITMLMTGAEDEQPRRASYGQLLGMIQSAANVFSSLGGPAPGVAYMLPSLIETYVTLWGAETTGYAVPINFLLQTESIAELIKASAAKILVALGPHPQLDIWEKALELRDQIPGLILIRVSPPGTPPEEGVIDFGSALVAHPADHLIFGEPRGGDDVAAYFHTGGTTGVPKLVAHTHRSQLVSAFGGAALCGYRSDDVMTATLPLFHVAGTIVAGLSAFMAGVELVVMSPSGLRNPAIVKGFWRLVAQHKATVVGGVPTAISAVLQVPVGDNDISAVRTGLTGAALLPPAVGARFKEVTGQHLYEILGMTESSGLVSIDPLSGPGAVGSVGWPLPYTQVDVLRLNEDGSLAAPCMTDEIGVITIKGDHISPG
;
A
#
# COMPACT_ATOMS: atom_id res chain seq x y z
N GLU A 1 21.10 -20.25 -12.98
CA GLU A 1 19.97 -19.55 -12.33
C GLU A 1 19.98 -18.09 -12.78
N MET A 2 18.78 -17.51 -13.00
CA MET A 2 18.67 -16.08 -13.34
C MET A 2 18.92 -15.23 -12.10
N THR A 3 19.70 -14.15 -12.26
CA THR A 3 19.92 -13.17 -11.18
C THR A 3 18.67 -12.35 -10.93
N LEU A 4 18.59 -11.65 -9.77
CA LEU A 4 17.49 -10.75 -9.47
C LEU A 4 17.32 -9.68 -10.56
N ASP A 5 18.41 -9.01 -10.97
CA ASP A 5 18.37 -7.96 -12.00
C ASP A 5 17.92 -8.46 -13.39
N GLN A 6 18.08 -9.74 -13.68
CA GLN A 6 17.54 -10.34 -14.92
C GLN A 6 16.03 -10.60 -14.83
N ARG A 7 15.48 -10.77 -13.62
CA ARG A 7 14.07 -11.03 -13.38
C ARG A 7 13.27 -9.77 -13.08
N LEU A 8 13.93 -8.74 -12.55
CA LEU A 8 13.38 -7.46 -12.16
C LEU A 8 14.18 -6.36 -12.88
N PRO A 9 13.85 -6.09 -14.16
CA PRO A 9 14.55 -5.06 -14.95
C PRO A 9 14.16 -3.64 -14.56
N GLU A 10 13.04 -3.45 -13.87
CA GLU A 10 12.54 -2.17 -13.41
C GLU A 10 13.55 -1.51 -12.46
N ARG A 11 13.83 -0.23 -12.70
CA ARG A 11 14.79 0.56 -11.91
C ARG A 11 14.11 1.58 -11.02
N SER A 12 12.90 1.97 -11.36
CA SER A 12 12.07 2.91 -10.61
C SER A 12 10.67 2.35 -10.39
N ILE A 13 9.97 2.92 -9.43
CA ILE A 13 8.55 2.58 -9.24
C ILE A 13 7.72 2.96 -10.47
N LEU A 14 8.08 4.06 -11.16
CA LEU A 14 7.39 4.46 -12.38
C LEU A 14 7.50 3.40 -13.48
N ASP A 15 8.63 2.69 -13.59
CA ASP A 15 8.82 1.63 -14.61
C ASP A 15 7.78 0.51 -14.48
N VAL A 16 7.34 0.21 -13.25
CA VAL A 16 6.25 -0.77 -13.02
C VAL A 16 4.96 -0.31 -13.69
N PHE A 17 4.62 0.96 -13.54
CA PHE A 17 3.39 1.51 -14.13
C PHE A 17 3.50 1.68 -15.65
N ILE A 18 4.68 2.03 -16.17
CA ILE A 18 4.96 2.05 -17.60
C ILE A 18 4.77 0.64 -18.19
N ALA A 19 5.45 -0.37 -17.62
CA ALA A 19 5.38 -1.74 -18.11
C ALA A 19 3.94 -2.31 -18.02
N SER A 20 3.21 -2.00 -16.96
CA SER A 20 1.82 -2.45 -16.80
C SER A 20 0.85 -1.74 -17.75
N ALA A 21 1.05 -0.43 -17.97
CA ALA A 21 0.24 0.34 -18.93
C ALA A 21 0.52 -0.06 -20.39
N GLU A 22 1.75 -0.42 -20.73
CA GLU A 22 2.10 -0.94 -22.05
C GLU A 22 1.42 -2.30 -22.34
N LYS A 23 1.40 -3.19 -21.33
CA LYS A 23 0.78 -4.52 -21.46
C LYS A 23 -0.75 -4.48 -21.41
N HIS A 24 -1.32 -3.59 -20.58
CA HIS A 24 -2.73 -3.57 -20.22
C HIS A 24 -3.35 -2.15 -20.24
N PRO A 25 -3.18 -1.34 -21.31
CA PRO A 25 -3.47 0.10 -21.29
C PRO A 25 -4.92 0.43 -20.93
N THR A 26 -5.87 -0.41 -21.34
CA THR A 26 -7.31 -0.21 -21.14
C THR A 26 -7.91 -1.04 -20.02
N SER A 27 -7.13 -1.99 -19.45
CA SER A 27 -7.59 -2.79 -18.31
C SER A 27 -7.73 -1.90 -17.08
N THR A 28 -8.76 -2.16 -16.29
CA THR A 28 -8.98 -1.43 -15.03
C THR A 28 -7.86 -1.74 -14.04
N ALA A 29 -7.18 -0.71 -13.56
CA ALA A 29 -6.19 -0.83 -12.48
C ALA A 29 -6.86 -0.63 -11.11
N ILE A 30 -7.77 0.34 -11.01
CA ILE A 30 -8.46 0.66 -9.76
C ILE A 30 -9.96 0.85 -10.03
N THR A 31 -10.78 0.13 -9.28
CA THR A 31 -12.21 0.39 -9.09
C THR A 31 -12.41 0.95 -7.70
N MET A 32 -13.01 2.14 -7.60
CA MET A 32 -13.19 2.88 -6.35
C MET A 32 -14.66 3.09 -6.02
N LEU A 33 -15.06 2.58 -4.86
CA LEU A 33 -16.37 2.83 -4.23
C LEU A 33 -16.20 3.78 -3.05
N MET A 34 -17.19 4.65 -2.83
CA MET A 34 -17.22 5.58 -1.70
C MET A 34 -17.99 5.01 -0.51
N THR A 35 -19.10 4.35 -0.78
CA THR A 35 -20.02 3.86 0.24
C THR A 35 -20.23 2.35 0.21
N GLY A 36 -19.99 1.71 -0.95
CA GLY A 36 -20.31 0.32 -1.20
C GLY A 36 -21.83 0.05 -1.29
N ALA A 37 -22.64 1.09 -1.58
CA ALA A 37 -24.07 0.92 -1.82
C ALA A 37 -24.32 0.08 -3.08
N GLU A 38 -25.48 -0.57 -3.15
CA GLU A 38 -25.79 -1.52 -4.22
C GLU A 38 -25.89 -0.85 -5.61
N ASP A 39 -26.40 0.36 -5.64
CA ASP A 39 -26.61 1.17 -6.84
C ASP A 39 -25.46 2.15 -7.11
N GLU A 40 -24.40 2.09 -6.31
CA GLU A 40 -23.26 2.99 -6.47
C GLU A 40 -22.53 2.76 -7.80
N GLN A 41 -22.33 3.85 -8.54
CA GLN A 41 -21.49 3.82 -9.75
C GLN A 41 -20.02 4.03 -9.35
N PRO A 42 -19.15 3.02 -9.50
CA PRO A 42 -17.76 3.15 -9.10
C PRO A 42 -16.99 4.08 -10.02
N ARG A 43 -16.07 4.84 -9.45
CA ARG A 43 -15.01 5.50 -10.22
C ARG A 43 -14.00 4.45 -10.65
N ARG A 44 -13.51 4.54 -11.88
CA ARG A 44 -12.49 3.62 -12.40
C ARG A 44 -11.33 4.37 -13.02
N ALA A 45 -10.15 3.80 -12.89
CA ALA A 45 -8.97 4.23 -13.64
C ALA A 45 -8.36 3.01 -14.33
N SER A 46 -8.12 3.10 -15.63
CA SER A 46 -7.33 2.10 -16.34
C SER A 46 -5.84 2.25 -16.02
N TYR A 47 -5.02 1.25 -16.37
CA TYR A 47 -3.57 1.33 -16.20
C TYR A 47 -2.98 2.53 -16.95
N GLY A 48 -3.43 2.81 -18.20
CA GLY A 48 -2.99 3.99 -18.94
C GLY A 48 -3.40 5.31 -18.27
N GLN A 49 -4.62 5.38 -17.74
CA GLN A 49 -5.08 6.56 -17.00
C GLN A 49 -4.33 6.74 -15.69
N LEU A 50 -4.06 5.66 -14.95
CA LEU A 50 -3.30 5.70 -13.70
C LEU A 50 -1.87 6.19 -13.95
N LEU A 51 -1.18 5.67 -14.97
CA LEU A 51 0.15 6.14 -15.38
C LEU A 51 0.14 7.64 -15.67
N GLY A 52 -0.81 8.11 -16.48
CA GLY A 52 -0.90 9.54 -16.81
C GLY A 52 -1.14 10.41 -15.57
N MET A 53 -2.00 9.99 -14.65
CA MET A 53 -2.21 10.71 -13.39
C MET A 53 -0.95 10.72 -12.50
N ILE A 54 -0.19 9.62 -12.42
CA ILE A 54 1.08 9.54 -11.69
C ILE A 54 2.10 10.51 -12.28
N GLN A 55 2.28 10.54 -13.59
CA GLN A 55 3.20 11.45 -14.27
C GLN A 55 2.82 12.91 -14.04
N SER A 56 1.51 13.22 -14.16
CA SER A 56 1.00 14.56 -13.89
C SER A 56 1.25 14.99 -12.43
N ALA A 57 1.01 14.11 -11.46
CA ALA A 57 1.28 14.39 -10.05
C ALA A 57 2.79 14.60 -9.78
N ALA A 58 3.66 13.78 -10.38
CA ALA A 58 5.10 13.98 -10.30
C ALA A 58 5.52 15.37 -10.84
N ASN A 59 4.94 15.79 -11.96
CA ASN A 59 5.17 17.12 -12.54
C ASN A 59 4.67 18.25 -11.62
N VAL A 60 3.49 18.08 -11.01
CA VAL A 60 2.97 19.03 -9.99
C VAL A 60 3.96 19.16 -8.83
N PHE A 61 4.37 18.05 -8.25
CA PHE A 61 5.24 18.07 -7.08
C PHE A 61 6.63 18.64 -7.38
N SER A 62 7.19 18.30 -8.55
CA SER A 62 8.47 18.89 -9.01
C SER A 62 8.37 20.40 -9.19
N SER A 63 7.29 20.89 -9.81
CA SER A 63 7.08 22.32 -10.05
C SER A 63 6.93 23.12 -8.76
N LEU A 64 6.32 22.53 -7.72
CA LEU A 64 6.06 23.20 -6.44
C LEU A 64 7.24 23.07 -5.46
N GLY A 65 7.82 21.89 -5.36
CA GLY A 65 8.81 21.56 -4.33
C GLY A 65 10.27 21.64 -4.80
N GLY A 66 10.49 21.82 -6.10
CA GLY A 66 11.83 21.81 -6.71
C GLY A 66 12.41 20.40 -6.85
N PRO A 67 13.74 20.27 -6.91
CA PRO A 67 14.39 18.97 -7.08
C PRO A 67 14.15 18.01 -5.91
N ALA A 68 13.75 16.79 -6.22
CA ALA A 68 13.51 15.68 -5.28
C ALA A 68 12.69 16.08 -4.04
N PRO A 69 11.46 16.63 -4.19
CA PRO A 69 10.67 17.10 -3.08
C PRO A 69 10.14 15.95 -2.22
N GLY A 70 10.12 16.17 -0.90
CA GLY A 70 9.35 15.31 0.01
C GLY A 70 7.88 15.70 -0.01
N VAL A 71 7.00 14.72 -0.22
CA VAL A 71 5.55 14.88 -0.28
C VAL A 71 4.90 14.05 0.81
N ALA A 72 4.44 14.70 1.87
CA ALA A 72 3.62 14.07 2.89
C ALA A 72 2.16 13.99 2.40
N TYR A 73 1.44 12.96 2.82
CA TYR A 73 0.02 12.91 2.57
C TYR A 73 -0.79 12.37 3.76
N MET A 74 -1.96 12.97 3.97
CA MET A 74 -3.00 12.57 4.91
C MET A 74 -4.29 12.29 4.13
N LEU A 75 -4.35 11.11 3.52
CA LEU A 75 -5.46 10.71 2.65
C LEU A 75 -5.98 9.32 3.06
N PRO A 76 -7.30 9.11 3.03
CA PRO A 76 -7.87 7.77 3.10
C PRO A 76 -7.60 7.01 1.79
N SER A 77 -8.08 5.78 1.65
CA SER A 77 -7.88 4.98 0.44
C SER A 77 -8.72 5.51 -0.72
N LEU A 78 -8.10 6.31 -1.59
CA LEU A 78 -8.69 6.94 -2.79
C LEU A 78 -7.79 6.68 -4.01
N ILE A 79 -8.29 6.88 -5.22
CA ILE A 79 -7.44 6.91 -6.43
C ILE A 79 -6.37 7.99 -6.28
N GLU A 80 -6.75 9.16 -5.78
CA GLU A 80 -5.86 10.30 -5.52
C GLU A 80 -4.73 9.97 -4.55
N THR A 81 -4.94 9.02 -3.63
CA THR A 81 -3.90 8.58 -2.70
C THR A 81 -2.82 7.75 -3.41
N TYR A 82 -3.22 6.82 -4.28
CA TYR A 82 -2.27 6.08 -5.13
C TYR A 82 -1.50 7.03 -6.05
N VAL A 83 -2.20 7.98 -6.68
CA VAL A 83 -1.59 8.98 -7.56
C VAL A 83 -0.59 9.87 -6.81
N THR A 84 -0.93 10.28 -5.58
CA THR A 84 -0.04 11.07 -4.71
C THR A 84 1.20 10.26 -4.33
N LEU A 85 1.03 9.02 -3.87
CA LEU A 85 2.12 8.15 -3.45
C LEU A 85 3.13 7.95 -4.59
N TRP A 86 2.65 7.42 -5.71
CA TRP A 86 3.53 7.05 -6.82
C TRP A 86 4.08 8.27 -7.59
N GLY A 87 3.34 9.38 -7.64
CA GLY A 87 3.82 10.64 -8.18
C GLY A 87 4.93 11.26 -7.33
N ALA A 88 4.80 11.18 -6.00
CA ALA A 88 5.84 11.64 -5.07
C ALA A 88 7.13 10.82 -5.20
N GLU A 89 7.01 9.49 -5.25
CA GLU A 89 8.16 8.60 -5.42
C GLU A 89 8.84 8.78 -6.78
N THR A 90 8.09 9.13 -7.83
CA THR A 90 8.64 9.38 -9.17
C THR A 90 9.56 10.59 -9.21
N THR A 91 9.25 11.67 -8.49
CA THR A 91 10.01 12.94 -8.54
C THR A 91 10.90 13.19 -7.32
N GLY A 92 10.57 12.59 -6.18
CA GLY A 92 11.27 12.76 -4.92
C GLY A 92 11.03 11.59 -3.99
N TYR A 93 10.31 11.83 -2.90
CA TYR A 93 9.91 10.76 -1.98
C TYR A 93 8.56 11.03 -1.33
N ALA A 94 7.84 9.96 -1.03
CA ALA A 94 6.58 10.00 -0.32
C ALA A 94 6.78 9.91 1.21
N VAL A 95 5.88 10.55 1.95
CA VAL A 95 5.78 10.42 3.42
C VAL A 95 4.32 10.07 3.77
N PRO A 96 3.95 8.79 3.70
CA PRO A 96 2.62 8.32 4.08
C PRO A 96 2.35 8.55 5.56
N ILE A 97 1.33 9.34 5.91
CA ILE A 97 1.02 9.67 7.29
C ILE A 97 -0.32 9.09 7.71
N ASN A 98 -0.32 8.38 8.84
CA ASN A 98 -1.57 7.99 9.49
C ASN A 98 -2.27 9.24 10.04
N PHE A 99 -3.30 9.69 9.35
CA PHE A 99 -4.08 10.87 9.69
C PHE A 99 -4.88 10.74 11.01
N LEU A 100 -4.91 9.55 11.61
CA LEU A 100 -5.51 9.31 12.92
C LEU A 100 -4.58 9.71 14.09
N LEU A 101 -3.31 10.02 13.81
CA LEU A 101 -2.37 10.53 14.80
C LEU A 101 -2.76 11.95 15.25
N GLN A 102 -2.24 12.36 16.41
CA GLN A 102 -2.38 13.75 16.89
C GLN A 102 -1.53 14.68 16.02
N THR A 103 -1.98 15.95 15.90
CA THR A 103 -1.34 16.94 15.03
C THR A 103 0.14 17.13 15.36
N GLU A 104 0.52 17.10 16.64
CA GLU A 104 1.89 17.25 17.10
C GLU A 104 2.79 16.13 16.57
N SER A 105 2.33 14.87 16.63
CA SER A 105 3.07 13.73 16.10
C SER A 105 3.21 13.80 14.58
N ILE A 106 2.18 14.27 13.89
CA ILE A 106 2.22 14.50 12.44
C ILE A 106 3.23 15.60 12.10
N ALA A 107 3.24 16.71 12.85
CA ALA A 107 4.20 17.79 12.67
C ALA A 107 5.66 17.31 12.84
N GLU A 108 5.92 16.45 13.82
CA GLU A 108 7.25 15.84 14.02
C GLU A 108 7.65 14.98 12.83
N LEU A 109 6.76 14.14 12.29
CA LEU A 109 7.02 13.31 11.11
C LEU A 109 7.33 14.16 9.87
N ILE A 110 6.54 15.22 9.61
CA ILE A 110 6.77 16.13 8.48
C ILE A 110 8.13 16.84 8.63
N LYS A 111 8.47 17.34 9.83
CA LYS A 111 9.76 17.99 10.10
C LYS A 111 10.93 17.00 9.98
N ALA A 112 10.81 15.80 10.55
CA ALA A 112 11.85 14.79 10.52
C ALA A 112 12.13 14.28 9.10
N SER A 113 11.09 14.15 8.27
CA SER A 113 11.21 13.77 6.86
C SER A 113 11.62 14.91 5.93
N ALA A 114 11.65 16.17 6.42
CA ALA A 114 11.86 17.37 5.61
C ALA A 114 10.88 17.51 4.43
N ALA A 115 9.66 16.98 4.56
CA ALA A 115 8.63 17.10 3.53
C ALA A 115 8.23 18.58 3.36
N LYS A 116 8.14 19.02 2.11
CA LYS A 116 7.81 20.41 1.74
C LYS A 116 6.36 20.58 1.30
N ILE A 117 5.72 19.48 0.90
CA ILE A 117 4.36 19.44 0.37
C ILE A 117 3.54 18.54 1.29
N LEU A 118 2.32 18.98 1.61
CA LEU A 118 1.32 18.17 2.29
C LEU A 118 0.09 18.06 1.41
N VAL A 119 -0.26 16.83 0.99
CA VAL A 119 -1.50 16.53 0.29
C VAL A 119 -2.51 15.99 1.30
N ALA A 120 -3.63 16.68 1.47
CA ALA A 120 -4.63 16.33 2.47
C ALA A 120 -6.04 16.24 1.87
N LEU A 121 -6.88 15.39 2.47
CA LEU A 121 -8.31 15.37 2.18
C LEU A 121 -8.92 16.71 2.62
N GLY A 122 -9.71 17.33 1.74
CA GLY A 122 -10.47 18.53 2.06
C GLY A 122 -11.53 18.30 3.14
N PRO A 123 -12.31 19.34 3.52
CA PRO A 123 -13.29 19.24 4.59
C PRO A 123 -14.20 18.03 4.47
N HIS A 124 -14.32 17.26 5.55
CA HIS A 124 -15.11 16.03 5.56
C HIS A 124 -15.91 15.93 6.89
N PRO A 125 -17.20 15.55 6.86
CA PRO A 125 -18.06 15.63 8.04
C PRO A 125 -17.69 14.67 9.18
N GLN A 126 -16.85 13.66 8.92
CA GLN A 126 -16.46 12.62 9.88
C GLN A 126 -14.96 12.54 10.14
N LEU A 127 -14.13 13.31 9.44
CA LEU A 127 -12.67 13.26 9.52
C LEU A 127 -12.13 14.67 9.71
N ASP A 128 -11.24 14.84 10.68
CA ASP A 128 -10.57 16.09 11.04
C ASP A 128 -9.26 16.33 10.27
N ILE A 129 -9.13 15.70 9.09
CA ILE A 129 -7.89 15.75 8.31
C ILE A 129 -7.60 17.17 7.83
N TRP A 130 -8.64 17.89 7.38
CA TRP A 130 -8.45 19.23 6.84
C TRP A 130 -8.09 20.24 7.93
N GLU A 131 -8.75 20.15 9.06
CA GLU A 131 -8.47 20.97 10.23
C GLU A 131 -7.01 20.80 10.69
N LYS A 132 -6.55 19.56 10.80
CA LYS A 132 -5.14 19.24 11.08
C LYS A 132 -4.19 19.80 10.01
N ALA A 133 -4.56 19.70 8.72
CA ALA A 133 -3.72 20.20 7.63
C ALA A 133 -3.54 21.72 7.69
N LEU A 134 -4.59 22.48 8.04
CA LEU A 134 -4.51 23.91 8.23
C LEU A 134 -3.62 24.27 9.44
N GLU A 135 -3.80 23.56 10.56
CA GLU A 135 -2.96 23.74 11.75
C GLU A 135 -1.48 23.43 11.46
N LEU A 136 -1.18 22.36 10.73
CA LEU A 136 0.18 22.00 10.31
C LEU A 136 0.81 23.07 9.40
N ARG A 137 0.05 23.65 8.47
CA ARG A 137 0.51 24.75 7.63
C ARG A 137 0.96 25.95 8.46
N ASP A 138 0.18 26.27 9.50
CA ASP A 138 0.47 27.40 10.39
C ASP A 138 1.68 27.13 11.31
N GLN A 139 1.91 25.85 11.68
CA GLN A 139 3.03 25.42 12.52
C GLN A 139 4.35 25.17 11.76
N ILE A 140 4.29 24.95 10.44
CA ILE A 140 5.46 24.59 9.62
C ILE A 140 5.63 25.62 8.51
N PRO A 141 6.48 26.66 8.71
CA PRO A 141 6.69 27.71 7.73
C PRO A 141 7.15 27.13 6.37
N GLY A 142 6.50 27.56 5.31
CA GLY A 142 6.83 27.16 3.95
C GLY A 142 6.25 25.80 3.51
N LEU A 143 5.42 25.16 4.35
CA LEU A 143 4.70 23.95 3.95
C LEU A 143 3.65 24.29 2.88
N ILE A 144 3.75 23.67 1.71
CA ILE A 144 2.82 23.84 0.59
C ILE A 144 1.65 22.90 0.81
N LEU A 145 0.43 23.44 0.85
CA LEU A 145 -0.77 22.64 1.08
C LEU A 145 -1.54 22.40 -0.21
N ILE A 146 -1.76 21.12 -0.51
CA ILE A 146 -2.57 20.64 -1.64
C ILE A 146 -3.81 19.93 -1.08
N ARG A 147 -4.97 20.29 -1.60
CA ARG A 147 -6.26 19.76 -1.16
C ARG A 147 -6.84 18.79 -2.18
N VAL A 148 -7.17 17.59 -1.74
CA VAL A 148 -8.01 16.64 -2.49
C VAL A 148 -9.47 16.88 -2.13
N SER A 149 -10.27 17.33 -3.09
CA SER A 149 -11.68 17.69 -2.90
C SER A 149 -12.55 17.16 -4.03
N PRO A 150 -13.86 16.99 -3.80
CA PRO A 150 -14.80 16.73 -4.88
C PRO A 150 -14.76 17.84 -5.96
N PRO A 151 -15.00 17.50 -7.23
CA PRO A 151 -15.09 18.49 -8.29
C PRO A 151 -16.08 19.63 -7.95
N GLY A 152 -15.70 20.87 -8.28
CA GLY A 152 -16.53 22.05 -8.02
C GLY A 152 -16.42 22.61 -6.61
N THR A 153 -15.54 22.08 -5.75
CA THR A 153 -15.25 22.69 -4.46
C THR A 153 -14.66 24.10 -4.67
N PRO A 154 -15.17 25.14 -3.99
CA PRO A 154 -14.66 26.49 -4.14
C PRO A 154 -13.16 26.59 -3.84
N PRO A 155 -12.41 27.45 -4.56
CA PRO A 155 -11.01 27.70 -4.26
C PRO A 155 -10.86 28.32 -2.86
N GLU A 156 -9.71 28.05 -2.24
CA GLU A 156 -9.33 28.59 -0.94
C GLU A 156 -7.97 29.25 -1.07
N GLU A 157 -7.80 30.43 -0.50
CA GLU A 157 -6.55 31.19 -0.59
C GLU A 157 -5.37 30.43 0.03
N GLY A 158 -4.24 30.37 -0.69
CA GLY A 158 -3.05 29.66 -0.25
C GLY A 158 -3.16 28.14 -0.29
N VAL A 159 -4.21 27.58 -0.91
CA VAL A 159 -4.44 26.15 -1.07
C VAL A 159 -4.50 25.79 -2.54
N ILE A 160 -3.76 24.75 -2.93
CA ILE A 160 -3.75 24.23 -4.30
C ILE A 160 -4.79 23.09 -4.38
N ASP A 161 -5.70 23.16 -5.34
CA ASP A 161 -6.61 22.06 -5.62
C ASP A 161 -5.90 20.98 -6.45
N PHE A 162 -5.88 19.75 -5.94
CA PHE A 162 -5.13 18.65 -6.55
C PHE A 162 -5.64 18.31 -7.94
N GLY A 163 -6.97 18.22 -8.12
CA GLY A 163 -7.55 17.88 -9.41
C GLY A 163 -7.22 18.92 -10.48
N SER A 164 -7.34 20.20 -10.14
CA SER A 164 -6.98 21.31 -11.04
C SER A 164 -5.49 21.31 -11.37
N ALA A 165 -4.64 21.02 -10.38
CA ALA A 165 -3.20 20.95 -10.58
C ALA A 165 -2.82 19.80 -11.53
N LEU A 166 -3.44 18.62 -11.38
CA LEU A 166 -3.22 17.49 -12.30
C LEU A 166 -3.57 17.86 -13.75
N VAL A 167 -4.72 18.50 -13.97
CA VAL A 167 -5.16 18.90 -15.32
C VAL A 167 -4.23 19.94 -15.94
N ALA A 168 -3.59 20.78 -15.15
CA ALA A 168 -2.67 21.81 -15.60
C ALA A 168 -1.26 21.32 -15.96
N HIS A 169 -0.93 20.05 -15.69
CA HIS A 169 0.39 19.49 -15.94
C HIS A 169 0.35 18.32 -16.93
N PRO A 170 1.43 18.10 -17.72
CA PRO A 170 1.50 16.99 -18.67
C PRO A 170 1.31 15.63 -17.99
N ALA A 171 0.58 14.74 -18.67
CA ALA A 171 0.30 13.38 -18.22
C ALA A 171 1.01 12.29 -19.06
N ASP A 172 1.76 12.69 -20.07
CA ASP A 172 2.41 11.82 -21.06
C ASP A 172 3.94 11.86 -21.00
N HIS A 173 4.50 12.80 -20.26
CA HIS A 173 5.94 12.93 -20.05
C HIS A 173 6.29 13.65 -18.74
N LEU A 174 7.53 13.49 -18.28
CA LEU A 174 8.07 14.18 -17.11
C LEU A 174 8.76 15.49 -17.56
N ILE A 175 8.44 16.62 -16.88
CA ILE A 175 9.03 17.93 -17.21
C ILE A 175 10.37 18.18 -16.52
N PHE A 176 10.79 17.32 -15.60
CA PHE A 176 12.01 17.48 -14.81
C PHE A 176 13.14 16.50 -15.19
N GLY A 177 12.98 15.74 -16.29
CA GLY A 177 13.93 14.75 -16.78
C GLY A 177 13.64 13.34 -16.31
N GLU A 178 14.67 12.63 -15.83
CA GLU A 178 14.58 11.23 -15.42
C GLU A 178 13.85 11.05 -14.08
N PRO A 179 13.08 9.97 -13.91
CA PRO A 179 12.47 9.63 -12.62
C PRO A 179 13.54 9.24 -11.60
N ARG A 180 13.21 9.34 -10.33
CA ARG A 180 14.03 8.76 -9.25
C ARG A 180 14.00 7.24 -9.36
N GLY A 181 15.07 6.57 -8.91
CA GLY A 181 15.15 5.11 -9.02
C GLY A 181 16.35 4.50 -8.32
N GLY A 182 16.50 3.20 -8.40
CA GLY A 182 17.60 2.46 -7.78
C GLY A 182 17.62 2.59 -6.26
N ASP A 183 18.75 3.04 -5.74
CA ASP A 183 18.97 3.22 -4.30
C ASP A 183 18.51 4.59 -3.77
N ASP A 184 17.92 5.43 -4.62
CA ASP A 184 17.28 6.66 -4.16
C ASP A 184 16.14 6.33 -3.19
N VAL A 185 15.99 7.17 -2.15
CA VAL A 185 14.85 7.04 -1.23
C VAL A 185 13.55 7.33 -1.97
N ALA A 186 12.64 6.35 -1.96
CA ALA A 186 11.32 6.44 -2.53
C ALA A 186 10.30 6.91 -1.49
N ALA A 187 10.37 6.41 -0.25
CA ALA A 187 9.44 6.80 0.80
C ALA A 187 10.07 6.73 2.20
N TYR A 188 9.48 7.51 3.12
CA TYR A 188 9.66 7.35 4.56
C TYR A 188 8.35 6.90 5.19
N PHE A 189 8.27 5.63 5.58
CA PHE A 189 7.14 5.10 6.35
C PHE A 189 7.38 5.26 7.84
N HIS A 190 6.35 5.63 8.59
CA HIS A 190 6.46 5.67 10.04
C HIS A 190 6.05 4.35 10.68
N THR A 191 6.73 3.97 11.75
CA THR A 191 6.37 2.82 12.60
C THR A 191 5.79 3.30 13.91
N GLY A 192 4.92 2.49 14.52
CA GLY A 192 4.47 2.72 15.90
C GLY A 192 5.64 2.44 16.85
N GLY A 193 6.33 3.50 17.30
CA GLY A 193 7.40 3.36 18.29
C GLY A 193 6.83 2.92 19.64
N THR A 194 7.43 1.90 20.23
CA THR A 194 7.14 1.49 21.63
C THR A 194 7.46 2.59 22.65
N THR A 195 8.20 3.62 22.24
CA THR A 195 8.64 4.76 23.04
C THR A 195 7.79 6.03 22.87
N GLY A 196 6.69 5.97 22.09
CA GLY A 196 5.75 7.08 21.91
C GLY A 196 6.09 8.06 20.77
N VAL A 197 7.33 8.14 20.30
CA VAL A 197 7.73 8.96 19.15
C VAL A 197 7.76 8.08 17.91
N PRO A 198 7.00 8.41 16.85
CA PRO A 198 7.04 7.66 15.60
C PRO A 198 8.45 7.71 14.98
N LYS A 199 8.95 6.57 14.53
CA LYS A 199 10.23 6.47 13.79
C LYS A 199 9.94 6.39 12.30
N LEU A 200 10.81 7.01 11.49
CA LEU A 200 10.78 6.90 10.05
C LEU A 200 11.71 5.77 9.59
N VAL A 201 11.22 4.97 8.66
CA VAL A 201 11.96 3.91 7.98
C VAL A 201 12.10 4.31 6.52
N ALA A 202 13.33 4.46 6.05
CA ALA A 202 13.60 4.80 4.66
C ALA A 202 13.42 3.59 3.74
N HIS A 203 12.66 3.72 2.69
CA HIS A 203 12.58 2.75 1.59
C HIS A 203 13.24 3.30 0.35
N THR A 204 14.04 2.51 -0.32
CA THR A 204 14.54 2.83 -1.67
C THR A 204 13.58 2.31 -2.73
N HIS A 205 13.68 2.80 -3.97
CA HIS A 205 12.97 2.20 -5.09
C HIS A 205 13.29 0.71 -5.20
N ARG A 206 14.57 0.35 -5.10
CA ARG A 206 15.00 -1.05 -5.17
C ARG A 206 14.35 -1.89 -4.08
N SER A 207 14.33 -1.42 -2.83
CA SER A 207 13.76 -2.20 -1.73
C SER A 207 12.26 -2.47 -1.91
N GLN A 208 11.51 -1.48 -2.38
CA GLN A 208 10.07 -1.64 -2.68
C GLN A 208 9.84 -2.56 -3.88
N LEU A 209 10.63 -2.41 -4.96
CA LEU A 209 10.53 -3.24 -6.17
C LEU A 209 10.80 -4.72 -5.86
N VAL A 210 11.85 -5.02 -5.07
CA VAL A 210 12.19 -6.40 -4.70
C VAL A 210 11.09 -7.01 -3.83
N SER A 211 10.56 -6.26 -2.87
CA SER A 211 9.44 -6.70 -2.03
C SER A 211 8.19 -6.99 -2.89
N ALA A 212 7.84 -6.06 -3.79
CA ALA A 212 6.67 -6.19 -4.66
C ALA A 212 6.82 -7.38 -5.65
N PHE A 213 7.98 -7.55 -6.26
CA PHE A 213 8.30 -8.69 -7.13
C PHE A 213 8.14 -10.03 -6.39
N GLY A 214 8.72 -10.12 -5.18
CA GLY A 214 8.59 -11.32 -4.36
C GLY A 214 7.13 -11.62 -4.00
N GLY A 215 6.37 -10.59 -3.64
CA GLY A 215 4.94 -10.68 -3.36
C GLY A 215 4.14 -11.16 -4.56
N ALA A 216 4.30 -10.54 -5.72
CA ALA A 216 3.62 -10.92 -6.95
C ALA A 216 3.91 -12.38 -7.34
N ALA A 217 5.19 -12.79 -7.23
CA ALA A 217 5.63 -14.14 -7.57
C ALA A 217 5.06 -15.22 -6.64
N LEU A 218 5.14 -15.01 -5.30
CA LEU A 218 4.67 -15.99 -4.33
C LEU A 218 3.14 -16.04 -4.22
N CYS A 219 2.45 -14.90 -4.34
CA CYS A 219 0.99 -14.86 -4.41
C CYS A 219 0.45 -15.35 -5.76
N GLY A 220 1.31 -15.58 -6.75
CA GLY A 220 0.91 -16.05 -8.07
C GLY A 220 -0.16 -15.15 -8.69
N TYR A 221 0.01 -13.84 -8.58
CA TYR A 221 -0.93 -12.86 -9.14
C TYR A 221 -0.96 -12.94 -10.66
N ARG A 222 -2.12 -12.70 -11.23
CA ARG A 222 -2.38 -12.75 -12.67
C ARG A 222 -3.12 -11.48 -13.09
N SER A 223 -2.97 -11.08 -14.33
CA SER A 223 -3.60 -9.87 -14.88
C SER A 223 -5.13 -9.96 -15.01
N ASP A 224 -5.71 -11.14 -14.82
CA ASP A 224 -7.15 -11.37 -14.73
C ASP A 224 -7.66 -11.42 -13.27
N ASP A 225 -6.79 -11.21 -12.29
CA ASP A 225 -7.20 -11.14 -10.89
C ASP A 225 -7.86 -9.80 -10.56
N VAL A 226 -8.82 -9.90 -9.64
CA VAL A 226 -9.49 -8.76 -9.01
C VAL A 226 -9.30 -8.90 -7.50
N MET A 227 -8.62 -7.94 -6.88
CA MET A 227 -8.28 -8.00 -5.45
C MET A 227 -9.02 -6.94 -4.63
N THR A 228 -9.53 -7.36 -3.47
CA THR A 228 -10.12 -6.42 -2.50
C THR A 228 -9.05 -5.59 -1.83
N ALA A 229 -9.03 -4.27 -2.07
CA ALA A 229 -8.11 -3.32 -1.44
C ALA A 229 -8.73 -2.80 -0.13
N THR A 230 -8.38 -3.43 0.98
CA THR A 230 -8.98 -3.17 2.30
C THR A 230 -8.02 -2.54 3.30
N LEU A 231 -6.72 -2.50 2.97
CA LEU A 231 -5.67 -2.02 3.86
C LEU A 231 -5.39 -0.53 3.65
N PRO A 232 -5.02 0.21 4.71
CA PRO A 232 -4.77 1.65 4.61
C PRO A 232 -3.49 1.94 3.82
N LEU A 233 -3.51 3.03 3.03
CA LEU A 233 -2.41 3.45 2.17
C LEU A 233 -1.35 4.31 2.88
N PHE A 234 -1.43 4.49 4.17
CA PHE A 234 -0.33 5.02 4.98
C PHE A 234 0.57 3.90 5.56
N HIS A 235 0.28 2.63 5.25
CA HIS A 235 1.03 1.47 5.73
C HIS A 235 1.55 0.62 4.56
N VAL A 236 2.74 0.06 4.71
CA VAL A 236 3.41 -0.78 3.71
C VAL A 236 2.55 -1.96 3.22
N ALA A 237 1.69 -2.49 4.07
CA ALA A 237 0.79 -3.57 3.68
C ALA A 237 -0.23 -3.15 2.61
N GLY A 238 -0.73 -1.92 2.66
CA GLY A 238 -1.64 -1.38 1.64
C GLY A 238 -0.92 -0.89 0.39
N THR A 239 0.22 -0.24 0.56
CA THR A 239 0.94 0.40 -0.55
C THR A 239 1.80 -0.57 -1.35
N ILE A 240 2.57 -1.42 -0.70
CA ILE A 240 3.54 -2.30 -1.36
C ILE A 240 2.99 -3.72 -1.48
N VAL A 241 2.58 -4.32 -0.36
CA VAL A 241 2.15 -5.73 -0.33
C VAL A 241 0.90 -5.96 -1.17
N ALA A 242 -0.16 -5.18 -0.92
CA ALA A 242 -1.43 -5.28 -1.66
C ALA A 242 -1.51 -4.32 -2.86
N GLY A 243 -0.68 -3.28 -2.91
CA GLY A 243 -0.65 -2.27 -3.97
C GLY A 243 0.36 -2.59 -5.06
N LEU A 244 1.63 -2.25 -4.84
CA LEU A 244 2.66 -2.35 -5.88
C LEU A 244 2.82 -3.77 -6.43
N SER A 245 2.74 -4.81 -5.55
CA SER A 245 2.78 -6.21 -6.00
C SER A 245 1.65 -6.56 -6.97
N ALA A 246 0.45 -6.05 -6.70
CA ALA A 246 -0.71 -6.27 -7.56
C ALA A 246 -0.59 -5.51 -8.89
N PHE A 247 -0.19 -4.22 -8.84
CA PHE A 247 0.00 -3.41 -10.05
C PHE A 247 1.10 -3.98 -10.96
N MET A 248 2.19 -4.50 -10.39
CA MET A 248 3.27 -5.17 -11.15
C MET A 248 2.76 -6.37 -11.94
N ALA A 249 1.72 -7.05 -11.45
CA ALA A 249 1.11 -8.21 -12.11
C ALA A 249 -0.09 -7.86 -12.99
N GLY A 250 -0.52 -6.60 -13.08
CA GLY A 250 -1.67 -6.19 -13.87
C GLY A 250 -3.03 -6.44 -13.20
N VAL A 251 -3.08 -6.62 -11.89
CA VAL A 251 -4.28 -6.94 -11.10
C VAL A 251 -5.19 -5.70 -10.96
N GLU A 252 -6.50 -5.88 -11.01
CA GLU A 252 -7.46 -4.84 -10.64
C GLU A 252 -7.62 -4.76 -9.12
N LEU A 253 -7.46 -3.56 -8.54
CA LEU A 253 -7.74 -3.29 -7.13
C LEU A 253 -9.16 -2.72 -6.97
N VAL A 254 -9.99 -3.37 -6.15
CA VAL A 254 -11.31 -2.86 -5.76
C VAL A 254 -11.22 -2.23 -4.38
N VAL A 255 -11.17 -0.92 -4.33
CA VAL A 255 -11.25 -0.11 -3.10
C VAL A 255 -12.71 0.01 -2.71
N MET A 256 -13.14 -0.78 -1.74
CA MET A 256 -14.56 -0.92 -1.37
C MET A 256 -15.11 0.30 -0.62
N SER A 257 -14.26 1.10 0.00
CA SER A 257 -14.55 2.43 0.54
C SER A 257 -13.26 3.13 0.96
N PRO A 258 -13.26 4.45 1.17
CA PRO A 258 -12.10 5.19 1.68
C PRO A 258 -11.55 4.67 3.01
N SER A 259 -12.42 4.12 3.86
CA SER A 259 -12.07 3.58 5.18
C SER A 259 -11.85 2.06 5.18
N GLY A 260 -11.95 1.39 4.02
CA GLY A 260 -11.84 -0.07 3.91
C GLY A 260 -12.82 -0.79 4.83
N LEU A 261 -12.36 -1.86 5.47
CA LEU A 261 -13.17 -2.66 6.42
C LEU A 261 -13.39 -2.01 7.80
N ARG A 262 -12.94 -0.76 8.02
CA ARG A 262 -13.38 0.04 9.18
C ARG A 262 -14.79 0.57 9.00
N ASN A 263 -15.32 0.60 7.77
CA ASN A 263 -16.70 0.97 7.50
C ASN A 263 -17.62 -0.22 7.78
N PRO A 264 -18.54 -0.14 8.79
CA PRO A 264 -19.43 -1.25 9.11
C PRO A 264 -20.37 -1.65 7.96
N ALA A 265 -20.73 -0.70 7.08
CA ALA A 265 -21.56 -0.99 5.92
C ALA A 265 -20.83 -1.90 4.92
N ILE A 266 -19.51 -1.69 4.75
CA ILE A 266 -18.68 -2.56 3.91
C ILE A 266 -18.56 -3.96 4.52
N VAL A 267 -18.34 -4.07 5.83
CA VAL A 267 -18.31 -5.38 6.51
C VAL A 267 -19.62 -6.13 6.27
N LYS A 268 -20.76 -5.46 6.47
CA LYS A 268 -22.09 -6.04 6.26
C LYS A 268 -22.36 -6.42 4.79
N GLY A 269 -21.86 -5.64 3.83
CA GLY A 269 -22.05 -5.86 2.39
C GLY A 269 -20.90 -6.61 1.72
N PHE A 270 -19.93 -7.14 2.48
CA PHE A 270 -18.65 -7.62 1.94
C PHE A 270 -18.83 -8.69 0.87
N TRP A 271 -19.59 -9.75 1.15
CA TRP A 271 -19.78 -10.85 0.20
C TRP A 271 -20.56 -10.43 -1.05
N ARG A 272 -21.48 -9.49 -0.92
CA ARG A 272 -22.15 -8.89 -2.07
C ARG A 272 -21.15 -8.13 -2.97
N LEU A 273 -20.26 -7.34 -2.38
CA LEU A 273 -19.23 -6.63 -3.13
C LEU A 273 -18.21 -7.59 -3.77
N VAL A 274 -17.81 -8.66 -3.06
CA VAL A 274 -16.97 -9.73 -3.60
C VAL A 274 -17.63 -10.37 -4.84
N ALA A 275 -18.91 -10.72 -4.76
CA ALA A 275 -19.66 -11.30 -5.87
C ALA A 275 -19.85 -10.31 -7.03
N GLN A 276 -20.25 -9.07 -6.73
CA GLN A 276 -20.52 -8.02 -7.72
C GLN A 276 -19.28 -7.69 -8.56
N HIS A 277 -18.10 -7.63 -7.93
CA HIS A 277 -16.83 -7.35 -8.59
C HIS A 277 -16.07 -8.60 -9.02
N LYS A 278 -16.63 -9.79 -8.79
CA LYS A 278 -15.98 -11.09 -9.08
C LYS A 278 -14.56 -11.16 -8.50
N ALA A 279 -14.40 -10.70 -7.26
CA ALA A 279 -13.10 -10.66 -6.62
C ALA A 279 -12.49 -12.07 -6.52
N THR A 280 -11.26 -12.22 -7.00
CA THR A 280 -10.52 -13.48 -7.02
C THR A 280 -9.56 -13.60 -5.84
N VAL A 281 -9.09 -12.45 -5.33
CA VAL A 281 -8.19 -12.35 -4.18
C VAL A 281 -8.86 -11.53 -3.09
N VAL A 282 -9.03 -12.14 -1.93
CA VAL A 282 -9.66 -11.49 -0.77
C VAL A 282 -8.62 -11.35 0.33
N GLY A 283 -8.47 -10.14 0.88
CA GLY A 283 -7.44 -9.90 1.90
C GLY A 283 -7.85 -8.93 3.00
N GLY A 284 -7.11 -9.01 4.11
CA GLY A 284 -7.28 -8.12 5.26
C GLY A 284 -6.55 -8.65 6.48
N VAL A 285 -6.49 -7.84 7.55
CA VAL A 285 -5.95 -8.30 8.84
C VAL A 285 -6.88 -9.36 9.46
N PRO A 286 -6.37 -10.29 10.30
CA PRO A 286 -7.17 -11.39 10.84
C PRO A 286 -8.47 -10.96 11.54
N THR A 287 -8.44 -9.83 12.26
CA THR A 287 -9.63 -9.28 12.93
C THR A 287 -10.71 -8.81 11.94
N ALA A 288 -10.31 -8.20 10.83
CA ALA A 288 -11.23 -7.76 9.78
C ALA A 288 -11.81 -8.95 9.02
N ILE A 289 -10.98 -9.95 8.70
CA ILE A 289 -11.46 -11.21 8.11
C ILE A 289 -12.43 -11.92 9.05
N SER A 290 -12.13 -11.99 10.34
CA SER A 290 -13.07 -12.55 11.34
C SER A 290 -14.41 -11.84 11.34
N ALA A 291 -14.43 -10.51 11.20
CA ALA A 291 -15.67 -9.73 11.17
C ALA A 291 -16.51 -10.04 9.92
N VAL A 292 -15.91 -10.11 8.73
CA VAL A 292 -16.66 -10.42 7.49
C VAL A 292 -17.15 -11.87 7.46
N LEU A 293 -16.46 -12.80 8.13
CA LEU A 293 -16.88 -14.20 8.25
C LEU A 293 -18.09 -14.39 9.17
N GLN A 294 -18.47 -13.40 9.99
CA GLN A 294 -19.73 -13.41 10.75
C GLN A 294 -20.94 -13.06 9.87
N VAL A 295 -20.71 -12.48 8.70
CA VAL A 295 -21.78 -12.12 7.77
C VAL A 295 -22.07 -13.31 6.87
N PRO A 296 -23.34 -13.77 6.77
CA PRO A 296 -23.70 -14.83 5.85
C PRO A 296 -23.42 -14.44 4.39
N VAL A 297 -22.91 -15.39 3.61
CA VAL A 297 -22.73 -15.21 2.16
C VAL A 297 -24.09 -15.03 1.47
N GLY A 298 -25.12 -15.71 1.95
CA GLY A 298 -26.45 -15.70 1.34
C GLY A 298 -26.40 -16.26 -0.09
N ASP A 299 -27.15 -15.63 -0.99
CA ASP A 299 -27.23 -16.03 -2.40
C ASP A 299 -26.11 -15.41 -3.27
N ASN A 300 -25.10 -14.77 -2.66
CA ASN A 300 -24.01 -14.16 -3.42
C ASN A 300 -23.07 -15.23 -4.00
N ASP A 301 -22.81 -15.15 -5.29
CA ASP A 301 -21.85 -16.03 -5.97
C ASP A 301 -20.41 -15.55 -5.73
N ILE A 302 -19.73 -16.24 -4.82
CA ILE A 302 -18.31 -15.97 -4.50
C ILE A 302 -17.37 -17.02 -5.11
N SER A 303 -17.81 -17.79 -6.09
CA SER A 303 -17.03 -18.88 -6.73
C SER A 303 -15.75 -18.36 -7.43
N ALA A 304 -15.68 -17.08 -7.75
CA ALA A 304 -14.48 -16.45 -8.30
C ALA A 304 -13.31 -16.38 -7.31
N VAL A 305 -13.56 -16.42 -5.99
CA VAL A 305 -12.51 -16.37 -4.97
C VAL A 305 -11.59 -17.57 -5.09
N ARG A 306 -10.33 -17.34 -5.43
CA ARG A 306 -9.31 -18.39 -5.57
C ARG A 306 -8.28 -18.41 -4.44
N THR A 307 -8.16 -17.31 -3.68
CA THR A 307 -7.22 -17.21 -2.56
C THR A 307 -7.64 -16.16 -1.55
N GLY A 308 -7.28 -16.38 -0.30
CA GLY A 308 -7.33 -15.40 0.77
C GLY A 308 -5.93 -15.07 1.29
N LEU A 309 -5.67 -13.79 1.61
CA LEU A 309 -4.40 -13.32 2.14
C LEU A 309 -4.62 -12.57 3.46
N THR A 310 -3.81 -12.86 4.47
CA THR A 310 -3.85 -12.18 5.77
C THR A 310 -2.45 -11.96 6.33
N GLY A 311 -2.29 -10.97 7.20
CA GLY A 311 -1.01 -10.68 7.82
C GLY A 311 -1.12 -9.54 8.83
N ALA A 312 0.00 -8.97 9.24
CA ALA A 312 0.15 -7.94 10.27
C ALA A 312 -0.19 -8.39 11.70
N ALA A 313 -0.72 -9.58 11.88
CA ALA A 313 -0.94 -10.25 13.17
C ALA A 313 -1.05 -11.75 12.95
N LEU A 314 -0.79 -12.52 14.00
CA LEU A 314 -0.92 -13.98 13.97
C LEU A 314 -2.35 -14.38 13.57
N LEU A 315 -2.47 -15.32 12.64
CA LEU A 315 -3.76 -15.87 12.21
C LEU A 315 -4.29 -16.87 13.23
N PRO A 316 -5.43 -16.60 13.92
CA PRO A 316 -6.06 -17.60 14.74
C PRO A 316 -6.52 -18.80 13.88
N PRO A 317 -6.18 -20.05 14.27
CA PRO A 317 -6.55 -21.25 13.49
C PRO A 317 -8.05 -21.34 13.16
N ALA A 318 -8.91 -20.91 14.08
CA ALA A 318 -10.36 -20.89 13.88
C ALA A 318 -10.81 -19.94 12.75
N VAL A 319 -10.11 -18.82 12.56
CA VAL A 319 -10.41 -17.86 11.47
C VAL A 319 -10.03 -18.47 10.12
N GLY A 320 -8.87 -19.11 10.02
CA GLY A 320 -8.44 -19.81 8.81
C GLY A 320 -9.38 -20.97 8.44
N ALA A 321 -9.78 -21.78 9.43
CA ALA A 321 -10.73 -22.87 9.24
C ALA A 321 -12.11 -22.34 8.76
N ARG A 322 -12.62 -21.28 9.38
CA ARG A 322 -13.88 -20.67 8.99
C ARG A 322 -13.83 -20.04 7.60
N PHE A 323 -12.72 -19.41 7.25
CA PHE A 323 -12.53 -18.86 5.89
C PHE A 323 -12.62 -19.99 4.85
N LYS A 324 -11.93 -21.12 5.09
CA LYS A 324 -11.99 -22.28 4.20
C LYS A 324 -13.39 -22.89 4.10
N GLU A 325 -14.12 -22.97 5.21
CA GLU A 325 -15.51 -23.44 5.21
C GLU A 325 -16.43 -22.55 4.35
N VAL A 326 -16.26 -21.21 4.44
CA VAL A 326 -17.10 -20.23 3.73
C VAL A 326 -16.74 -20.12 2.26
N THR A 327 -15.45 -20.11 1.90
CA THR A 327 -15.00 -19.83 0.54
C THR A 327 -14.51 -21.06 -0.22
N GLY A 328 -14.27 -22.19 0.45
CA GLY A 328 -13.59 -23.35 -0.11
C GLY A 328 -12.08 -23.16 -0.27
N GLN A 329 -11.52 -21.98 0.02
CA GLN A 329 -10.14 -21.61 -0.20
C GLN A 329 -9.36 -21.47 1.11
N HIS A 330 -8.03 -21.57 1.04
CA HIS A 330 -7.15 -21.27 2.17
C HIS A 330 -7.00 -19.75 2.38
N LEU A 331 -6.82 -19.37 3.65
CA LEU A 331 -6.38 -18.04 4.05
C LEU A 331 -4.87 -18.14 4.35
N TYR A 332 -4.05 -17.62 3.44
CA TYR A 332 -2.60 -17.70 3.50
C TYR A 332 -2.03 -16.57 4.35
N GLU A 333 -1.07 -16.91 5.21
CA GLU A 333 -0.46 -15.96 6.13
C GLU A 333 0.78 -15.31 5.54
N ILE A 334 0.93 -14.01 5.78
CA ILE A 334 2.04 -13.17 5.34
C ILE A 334 2.75 -12.63 6.56
N LEU A 335 4.07 -12.86 6.66
CA LEU A 335 4.95 -12.14 7.57
C LEU A 335 5.56 -10.94 6.84
N GLY A 336 5.50 -9.79 7.49
CA GLY A 336 6.11 -8.57 6.99
C GLY A 336 6.28 -7.51 8.06
N MET A 337 7.12 -6.54 7.77
CA MET A 337 7.36 -5.38 8.62
C MET A 337 7.74 -4.17 7.76
N THR A 338 7.67 -3.00 8.35
CA THR A 338 8.03 -1.76 7.63
C THR A 338 9.48 -1.81 7.18
N GLU A 339 10.38 -2.29 8.02
CA GLU A 339 11.83 -2.39 7.77
C GLU A 339 12.20 -3.36 6.64
N SER A 340 11.29 -4.23 6.22
CA SER A 340 11.46 -5.14 5.07
C SER A 340 10.70 -4.68 3.81
N SER A 341 10.38 -3.40 3.73
CA SER A 341 9.53 -2.85 2.65
C SER A 341 8.22 -3.62 2.46
N GLY A 342 7.69 -4.16 3.55
CA GLY A 342 6.39 -4.81 3.61
C GLY A 342 6.41 -6.32 3.72
N LEU A 343 7.29 -7.04 3.03
CA LEU A 343 7.26 -8.50 2.97
C LEU A 343 8.56 -9.15 3.47
N VAL A 344 8.42 -10.30 4.11
CA VAL A 344 9.50 -11.21 4.50
C VAL A 344 9.24 -12.60 3.95
N SER A 345 8.04 -13.13 4.21
CA SER A 345 7.66 -14.47 3.78
C SER A 345 6.17 -14.57 3.53
N ILE A 346 5.76 -15.54 2.73
CA ILE A 346 4.37 -15.83 2.41
C ILE A 346 4.16 -17.34 2.45
N ASP A 347 3.07 -17.78 3.05
CA ASP A 347 2.65 -19.16 3.00
C ASP A 347 2.37 -19.58 1.53
N PRO A 348 2.96 -20.68 1.02
CA PRO A 348 2.95 -20.99 -0.40
C PRO A 348 1.56 -21.35 -0.91
N LEU A 349 1.08 -20.64 -1.95
CA LEU A 349 -0.22 -20.88 -2.56
C LEU A 349 -0.34 -22.25 -3.28
N SER A 350 0.79 -22.89 -3.60
CA SER A 350 0.83 -24.20 -4.25
C SER A 350 0.67 -25.38 -3.28
N GLY A 351 0.56 -25.10 -1.97
CA GLY A 351 0.47 -26.11 -0.92
C GLY A 351 -0.76 -25.93 -0.02
N PRO A 352 -1.00 -26.86 0.89
CA PRO A 352 -2.14 -26.80 1.82
C PRO A 352 -2.00 -25.72 2.88
N GLY A 353 -0.86 -24.98 2.92
CA GLY A 353 -0.48 -24.14 4.04
C GLY A 353 -0.22 -24.96 5.31
N ALA A 354 0.43 -24.36 6.28
CA ALA A 354 0.63 -24.94 7.60
C ALA A 354 0.16 -23.95 8.66
N VAL A 355 -0.78 -24.38 9.50
CA VAL A 355 -1.28 -23.57 10.62
C VAL A 355 -0.12 -23.15 11.53
N GLY A 356 0.04 -21.83 11.75
CA GLY A 356 1.11 -21.26 12.54
C GLY A 356 2.44 -21.08 11.79
N SER A 357 2.47 -21.38 10.48
CA SER A 357 3.60 -21.05 9.61
C SER A 357 3.34 -19.72 8.92
N VAL A 358 4.40 -18.94 8.73
CA VAL A 358 4.40 -17.72 7.92
C VAL A 358 5.00 -17.97 6.52
N GLY A 359 5.21 -19.23 6.17
CA GLY A 359 5.56 -19.68 4.85
C GLY A 359 7.05 -19.57 4.50
N TRP A 360 7.30 -19.35 3.21
CA TRP A 360 8.65 -19.30 2.64
C TRP A 360 9.13 -17.88 2.49
N PRO A 361 10.45 -17.65 2.68
CA PRO A 361 11.07 -16.36 2.37
C PRO A 361 10.79 -15.92 0.93
N LEU A 362 10.77 -14.62 0.72
CA LEU A 362 10.75 -14.06 -0.64
C LEU A 362 11.93 -14.59 -1.46
N PRO A 363 11.80 -14.69 -2.80
CA PRO A 363 12.92 -14.97 -3.68
C PRO A 363 14.09 -14.02 -3.40
N TYR A 364 15.32 -14.53 -3.45
CA TYR A 364 16.56 -13.77 -3.19
C TYR A 364 16.68 -13.22 -1.76
N THR A 365 15.92 -13.79 -0.81
CA THR A 365 15.94 -13.42 0.60
C THR A 365 16.47 -14.55 1.44
N GLN A 366 17.40 -14.24 2.35
CA GLN A 366 17.84 -15.16 3.38
C GLN A 366 17.13 -14.84 4.69
N VAL A 367 16.54 -15.86 5.31
CA VAL A 367 15.90 -15.76 6.63
C VAL A 367 16.48 -16.86 7.50
N ASP A 368 17.04 -16.47 8.65
CA ASP A 368 17.58 -17.39 9.64
C ASP A 368 16.91 -17.14 10.99
N VAL A 369 16.82 -18.18 11.82
CA VAL A 369 16.43 -18.06 13.23
C VAL A 369 17.67 -18.34 14.07
N LEU A 370 18.18 -17.31 14.75
CA LEU A 370 19.42 -17.36 15.50
C LEU A 370 19.17 -17.32 17.00
N ARG A 371 19.97 -18.06 17.76
CA ARG A 371 20.01 -17.94 19.24
C ARG A 371 20.52 -16.58 19.65
N LEU A 372 20.10 -16.13 20.81
CA LEU A 372 20.71 -14.99 21.51
C LEU A 372 21.64 -15.51 22.62
N ASN A 373 22.81 -14.91 22.70
CA ASN A 373 23.67 -15.03 23.86
C ASN A 373 23.11 -14.22 25.06
N GLU A 374 23.62 -14.42 26.26
CA GLU A 374 23.20 -13.68 27.45
C GLU A 374 23.45 -12.16 27.35
N ASP A 375 24.44 -11.75 26.57
CA ASP A 375 24.74 -10.35 26.28
C ASP A 375 23.87 -9.73 25.16
N GLY A 376 22.92 -10.50 24.60
CA GLY A 376 22.05 -10.08 23.53
C GLY A 376 22.66 -10.15 22.12
N SER A 377 23.89 -10.64 21.97
CA SER A 377 24.50 -10.86 20.66
C SER A 377 23.93 -12.10 19.99
N LEU A 378 23.93 -12.08 18.62
CA LEU A 378 23.49 -13.22 17.82
C LEU A 378 24.51 -14.38 17.91
N ALA A 379 23.99 -15.60 18.03
CA ALA A 379 24.77 -16.83 18.09
C ALA A 379 24.45 -17.77 16.90
N ALA A 380 24.71 -19.07 17.07
CA ALA A 380 24.45 -20.07 16.01
C ALA A 380 22.98 -20.21 15.68
N PRO A 381 22.66 -20.72 14.47
CA PRO A 381 21.28 -21.03 14.09
C PRO A 381 20.57 -21.94 15.09
N CYS A 382 19.30 -21.69 15.28
CA CYS A 382 18.42 -22.55 16.08
C CYS A 382 18.21 -23.91 15.42
N MET A 383 18.04 -24.93 16.23
CA MET A 383 17.52 -26.22 15.77
C MET A 383 16.00 -26.12 15.55
N THR A 384 15.42 -27.11 14.87
CA THR A 384 13.95 -27.25 14.76
C THR A 384 13.32 -27.27 16.15
N ASP A 385 12.20 -26.59 16.32
CA ASP A 385 11.44 -26.40 17.56
C ASP A 385 12.17 -25.55 18.64
N GLU A 386 13.26 -24.88 18.27
CA GLU A 386 13.96 -23.96 19.15
C GLU A 386 13.55 -22.50 18.88
N ILE A 387 13.36 -21.73 19.95
CA ILE A 387 12.99 -20.32 19.88
C ILE A 387 14.25 -19.45 19.71
N GLY A 388 14.20 -18.52 18.76
CA GLY A 388 15.29 -17.58 18.50
C GLY A 388 14.80 -16.26 17.91
N VAL A 389 15.75 -15.47 17.42
CA VAL A 389 15.50 -14.19 16.74
C VAL A 389 15.52 -14.41 15.22
N ILE A 390 14.48 -13.94 14.55
CA ILE A 390 14.43 -13.94 13.09
C ILE A 390 15.38 -12.87 12.56
N THR A 391 16.31 -13.27 11.72
CA THR A 391 17.20 -12.35 10.98
C THR A 391 16.91 -12.44 9.49
N ILE A 392 16.95 -11.30 8.83
CA ILE A 392 16.53 -11.17 7.42
C ILE A 392 17.62 -10.44 6.66
N LYS A 393 17.99 -10.97 5.48
CA LYS A 393 18.93 -10.33 4.56
C LYS A 393 18.41 -10.40 3.15
N GLY A 394 18.40 -9.27 2.46
CA GLY A 394 17.96 -9.13 1.07
C GLY A 394 17.84 -7.66 0.67
N ASP A 395 17.71 -7.42 -0.64
CA ASP A 395 17.66 -6.06 -1.20
C ASP A 395 16.35 -5.32 -0.88
N HIS A 396 15.36 -6.00 -0.30
CA HIS A 396 14.11 -5.40 0.18
C HIS A 396 14.21 -4.84 1.60
N ILE A 397 15.34 -5.02 2.28
CA ILE A 397 15.54 -4.48 3.63
C ILE A 397 15.87 -3.00 3.56
N SER A 398 15.22 -2.22 4.42
CA SER A 398 15.47 -0.79 4.59
C SER A 398 16.93 -0.53 4.95
N PRO A 399 17.55 0.53 4.37
CA PRO A 399 18.90 0.92 4.75
C PRO A 399 18.98 1.57 6.15
N GLY A 400 17.84 1.89 6.79
CA GLY A 400 17.80 2.49 8.13
C GLY A 400 16.64 3.44 8.35
#